data_34c0f1c227b972d7477eaa90ef8efd19
#
_entry.id   34c0f1c227b972d7477eaa90ef8efd19
#
_cell.length_a   1.000
_cell.length_b   1.000
_cell.length_c   1.000
_cell.angle_alpha   90.00
_cell.angle_beta   90.00
_cell.angle_gamma   90.00
#
_symmetry.space_group_name_H-M   'P 1'
#
loop_
_entity.id
_entity.type
_entity.pdbx_description
1 polymer ?
#
loop_
_entity_poly.entity_id
_entity_poly.type
_entity_poly.pdbx_seq_one_letter_code
_entity_poly.pdbx_strand_id
1 'polypeptide(L)'
;MDFELEPSLEELIKQDTLKWIFVGGKGGVGKTTTSSSIAVQLALQHPNDEFLLISTDPAHNLSDAFCQKFGKDARKVEGLSNLSCMEIDPEAAMSDLQQQAQQYNNDPNDPLKSIMNDMTGSIPGIDEALSFMEVLKHIKNQKVNELDDSKDKISYRTIIFDTAPTGHTLRFLQLPSTLQKLLGKFQQLSGKLGPMMSMLGGGGQGQQDMFAKLNEVQKNVEEVNEQFTNPDLTTFVCVCISEFLSLYETERMIQELMSYQMDVNSIVVNQLLFADDDENPCKRCVARWKMQKKYLDQMAELYEDYHLVKMPLLGSEIRGVENLKKFSKFLIKPYDPKVDRGIITDLKEQ
;
A
#
# COMPACT_ATOMS: atom_id res chain seq x y z
N MET A 1 33.79 -0.89 -11.62
CA MET A 1 33.12 -2.10 -11.07
C MET A 1 31.65 -1.78 -11.08
N ASP A 2 30.97 -2.25 -12.08
CA ASP A 2 29.50 -2.13 -12.13
C ASP A 2 28.98 -3.13 -11.08
N PHE A 3 28.45 -2.62 -9.99
CA PHE A 3 27.75 -3.45 -9.01
C PHE A 3 26.35 -3.68 -9.57
N GLU A 4 26.17 -4.79 -10.31
CA GLU A 4 24.83 -5.27 -10.62
C GLU A 4 24.10 -5.54 -9.28
N LEU A 5 22.95 -4.89 -9.11
CA LEU A 5 22.08 -5.14 -7.96
C LEU A 5 21.53 -6.57 -8.03
N GLU A 6 21.49 -7.25 -6.89
CA GLU A 6 20.96 -8.62 -6.85
C GLU A 6 19.48 -8.64 -7.26
N PRO A 7 19.05 -9.58 -8.14
CA PRO A 7 17.68 -9.69 -8.61
C PRO A 7 16.77 -10.35 -7.56
N SER A 8 16.79 -9.83 -6.35
CA SER A 8 16.05 -10.36 -5.19
C SER A 8 15.57 -9.24 -4.28
N LEU A 9 14.60 -9.51 -3.40
CA LEU A 9 14.15 -8.64 -2.31
C LEU A 9 14.87 -8.96 -0.99
N GLU A 10 15.99 -9.67 -1.02
CA GLU A 10 16.66 -10.11 0.20
C GLU A 10 17.09 -8.93 1.07
N GLU A 11 17.60 -7.86 0.46
CA GLU A 11 18.01 -6.64 1.15
C GLU A 11 16.81 -5.96 1.82
N LEU A 12 15.69 -5.80 1.10
CA LEU A 12 14.45 -5.24 1.64
C LEU A 12 13.93 -6.06 2.84
N ILE A 13 13.95 -7.38 2.74
CA ILE A 13 13.46 -8.25 3.81
C ILE A 13 14.36 -8.21 5.04
N LYS A 14 15.68 -8.07 4.84
CA LYS A 14 16.66 -7.98 5.94
C LYS A 14 16.75 -6.60 6.57
N GLN A 15 16.29 -5.56 5.91
CA GLN A 15 16.37 -4.19 6.42
C GLN A 15 15.47 -4.02 7.66
N ASP A 16 16.10 -3.72 8.80
CA ASP A 16 15.42 -3.65 10.10
C ASP A 16 14.69 -2.32 10.35
N THR A 17 14.98 -1.30 9.58
CA THR A 17 14.47 0.06 9.77
C THR A 17 13.12 0.32 9.12
N LEU A 18 12.75 -0.46 8.08
CA LEU A 18 11.53 -0.24 7.31
C LEU A 18 10.26 -0.36 8.16
N LYS A 19 9.49 0.72 8.17
CA LYS A 19 8.16 0.80 8.81
C LYS A 19 7.03 0.66 7.80
N TRP A 20 7.26 1.07 6.55
CA TRP A 20 6.23 1.14 5.52
C TRP A 20 6.74 0.54 4.22
N ILE A 21 6.04 -0.45 3.70
CA ILE A 21 6.30 -1.04 2.39
C ILE A 21 5.03 -0.93 1.57
N PHE A 22 5.07 -0.17 0.49
CA PHE A 22 3.97 -0.05 -0.45
C PHE A 22 4.20 -0.97 -1.64
N VAL A 23 3.18 -1.72 -2.03
CA VAL A 23 3.23 -2.61 -3.19
C VAL A 23 2.19 -2.15 -4.20
N GLY A 24 2.65 -1.65 -5.34
CA GLY A 24 1.79 -1.04 -6.34
C GLY A 24 2.08 -1.49 -7.76
N GLY A 25 1.15 -1.22 -8.65
CA GLY A 25 1.25 -1.58 -10.07
C GLY A 25 -0.12 -1.60 -10.75
N LYS A 26 -0.13 -1.88 -12.04
CA LYS A 26 -1.34 -1.99 -12.85
C LYS A 26 -2.28 -3.10 -12.35
N GLY A 27 -3.56 -3.02 -12.70
CA GLY A 27 -4.52 -4.09 -12.43
C GLY A 27 -4.10 -5.41 -13.09
N GLY A 28 -4.23 -6.55 -12.37
CA GLY A 28 -3.95 -7.90 -12.86
C GLY A 28 -2.49 -8.32 -12.93
N VAL A 29 -1.53 -7.51 -12.48
CA VAL A 29 -0.10 -7.87 -12.49
C VAL A 29 0.33 -8.78 -11.32
N GLY A 30 -0.54 -8.97 -10.32
CA GLY A 30 -0.25 -9.82 -9.14
C GLY A 30 0.26 -9.03 -7.93
N LYS A 31 -0.22 -7.79 -7.72
CA LYS A 31 0.13 -6.98 -6.54
C LYS A 31 -0.15 -7.72 -5.23
N THR A 32 -1.38 -8.20 -5.05
CA THR A 32 -1.81 -8.91 -3.83
C THR A 32 -1.00 -10.16 -3.56
N THR A 33 -0.65 -10.93 -4.60
CA THR A 33 0.23 -12.09 -4.46
C THR A 33 1.63 -11.68 -4.02
N THR A 34 2.14 -10.57 -4.58
CA THR A 34 3.48 -10.05 -4.23
C THR A 34 3.50 -9.46 -2.82
N SER A 35 2.53 -8.61 -2.45
CA SER A 35 2.43 -8.04 -1.12
C SER A 35 2.25 -9.10 -0.03
N SER A 36 1.40 -10.10 -0.28
CA SER A 36 1.24 -11.27 0.58
C SER A 36 2.53 -12.08 0.72
N SER A 37 3.26 -12.25 -0.40
CA SER A 37 4.55 -12.97 -0.39
C SER A 37 5.63 -12.21 0.38
N ILE A 38 5.71 -10.88 0.26
CA ILE A 38 6.61 -10.04 1.07
C ILE A 38 6.26 -10.16 2.55
N ALA A 39 4.98 -10.04 2.91
CA ALA A 39 4.52 -10.15 4.28
C ALA A 39 4.83 -11.53 4.89
N VAL A 40 4.64 -12.60 4.12
CA VAL A 40 4.99 -13.97 4.54
C VAL A 40 6.50 -14.11 4.76
N GLN A 41 7.35 -13.56 3.88
CA GLN A 41 8.81 -13.63 4.06
C GLN A 41 9.29 -12.83 5.26
N LEU A 42 8.76 -11.63 5.49
CA LEU A 42 9.05 -10.85 6.69
C LEU A 42 8.68 -11.64 7.95
N ALA A 43 7.49 -12.22 8.00
CA ALA A 43 7.04 -13.01 9.14
C ALA A 43 7.91 -14.25 9.40
N LEU A 44 8.39 -14.92 8.34
CA LEU A 44 9.24 -16.10 8.46
C LEU A 44 10.68 -15.77 8.89
N GLN A 45 11.23 -14.67 8.42
CA GLN A 45 12.62 -14.29 8.71
C GLN A 45 12.77 -13.52 10.03
N HIS A 46 11.70 -12.89 10.53
CA HIS A 46 11.68 -12.13 11.78
C HIS A 46 10.59 -12.66 12.74
N PRO A 47 10.75 -13.86 13.31
CA PRO A 47 9.71 -14.52 14.10
C PRO A 47 9.33 -13.80 15.41
N ASN A 48 10.16 -12.87 15.88
CA ASN A 48 9.93 -12.10 17.10
C ASN A 48 9.24 -10.75 16.86
N ASP A 49 9.06 -10.35 15.60
CA ASP A 49 8.48 -9.07 15.22
C ASP A 49 7.08 -9.27 14.66
N GLU A 50 6.22 -8.29 14.87
CA GLU A 50 4.84 -8.30 14.39
C GLU A 50 4.71 -7.52 13.09
N PHE A 51 3.96 -8.07 12.13
CA PHE A 51 3.73 -7.50 10.81
C PHE A 51 2.24 -7.33 10.53
N LEU A 52 1.91 -6.28 9.78
CA LEU A 52 0.55 -6.00 9.33
C LEU A 52 0.51 -5.83 7.81
N LEU A 53 -0.33 -6.60 7.15
CA LEU A 53 -0.65 -6.43 5.73
C LEU A 53 -2.03 -5.80 5.59
N ILE A 54 -2.10 -4.68 4.90
CA ILE A 54 -3.33 -3.92 4.68
C ILE A 54 -3.63 -3.90 3.19
N SER A 55 -4.84 -4.32 2.79
CA SER A 55 -5.33 -4.06 1.44
C SER A 55 -6.25 -2.84 1.44
N THR A 56 -6.00 -1.96 0.48
CA THR A 56 -6.89 -0.84 0.14
C THR A 56 -7.62 -1.08 -1.19
N ASP A 57 -7.54 -2.30 -1.72
CA ASP A 57 -8.27 -2.71 -2.92
C ASP A 57 -9.69 -3.17 -2.51
N PRO A 58 -10.75 -2.53 -3.02
CA PRO A 58 -12.14 -2.88 -2.66
C PRO A 58 -12.56 -4.29 -3.11
N ALA A 59 -11.75 -4.98 -3.89
CA ALA A 59 -12.03 -6.34 -4.36
C ALA A 59 -11.79 -7.45 -3.33
N HIS A 60 -11.41 -7.14 -2.08
CA HIS A 60 -11.17 -8.10 -0.99
C HIS A 60 -10.20 -9.25 -1.36
N ASN A 61 -9.15 -8.92 -2.07
CA ASN A 61 -8.22 -9.89 -2.64
C ASN A 61 -7.35 -10.62 -1.60
N LEU A 62 -7.13 -10.05 -0.39
CA LEU A 62 -6.37 -10.72 0.67
C LEU A 62 -7.10 -11.94 1.22
N SER A 63 -8.42 -11.84 1.39
CA SER A 63 -9.25 -12.97 1.85
C SER A 63 -9.12 -14.17 0.90
N ASP A 64 -9.05 -13.90 -0.39
CA ASP A 64 -8.84 -14.94 -1.41
C ASP A 64 -7.40 -15.46 -1.39
N ALA A 65 -6.40 -14.58 -1.28
CA ALA A 65 -4.99 -14.97 -1.29
C ALA A 65 -4.61 -15.88 -0.11
N PHE A 66 -5.17 -15.63 1.07
CA PHE A 66 -4.91 -16.43 2.26
C PHE A 66 -5.94 -17.52 2.53
N CYS A 67 -7.02 -17.62 1.74
CA CYS A 67 -8.17 -18.52 2.00
C CYS A 67 -8.75 -18.31 3.41
N GLN A 68 -8.74 -17.10 3.91
CA GLN A 68 -9.20 -16.72 5.24
C GLN A 68 -9.92 -15.36 5.14
N LYS A 69 -11.05 -15.19 5.83
CA LYS A 69 -11.80 -13.93 5.79
C LYS A 69 -11.15 -12.86 6.67
N PHE A 70 -10.88 -11.72 6.06
CA PHE A 70 -10.44 -10.50 6.72
C PHE A 70 -11.53 -9.42 6.63
N GLY A 71 -11.39 -8.38 7.40
CA GLY A 71 -12.27 -7.21 7.41
C GLY A 71 -11.49 -5.98 7.90
N LYS A 72 -12.19 -4.97 8.37
CA LYS A 72 -11.59 -3.72 8.83
C LYS A 72 -10.75 -3.84 10.12
N ASP A 73 -10.92 -4.91 10.86
CA ASP A 73 -10.10 -5.18 12.04
C ASP A 73 -8.97 -6.15 11.69
N ALA A 74 -7.76 -5.87 12.18
CA ALA A 74 -6.60 -6.72 11.95
C ALA A 74 -6.81 -8.10 12.59
N ARG A 75 -6.63 -9.16 11.80
CA ARG A 75 -6.73 -10.55 12.24
C ARG A 75 -5.45 -11.30 11.93
N LYS A 76 -5.03 -12.15 12.87
CA LYS A 76 -3.89 -13.05 12.66
C LYS A 76 -4.15 -14.00 11.49
N VAL A 77 -3.10 -14.23 10.70
CA VAL A 77 -3.12 -15.21 9.61
C VAL A 77 -2.96 -16.61 10.21
N GLU A 78 -3.84 -17.53 9.85
CA GLU A 78 -3.74 -18.93 10.26
C GLU A 78 -2.45 -19.54 9.71
N GLY A 79 -1.62 -20.11 10.60
CA GLY A 79 -0.31 -20.69 10.24
C GLY A 79 0.88 -19.72 10.25
N LEU A 80 0.66 -18.44 10.66
CA LEU A 80 1.70 -17.44 10.90
C LEU A 80 1.33 -16.64 12.15
N SER A 81 2.03 -16.87 13.26
CA SER A 81 1.69 -16.27 14.56
C SER A 81 1.92 -14.75 14.65
N ASN A 82 2.80 -14.23 13.80
CA ASN A 82 3.30 -12.86 13.82
C ASN A 82 2.90 -12.02 12.59
N LEU A 83 1.97 -12.50 11.77
CA LEU A 83 1.39 -11.77 10.66
C LEU A 83 -0.10 -11.53 10.90
N SER A 84 -0.55 -10.29 10.77
CA SER A 84 -1.96 -9.91 10.75
C SER A 84 -2.32 -9.32 9.40
N CYS A 85 -3.57 -9.52 8.97
CA CYS A 85 -4.12 -8.91 7.74
C CYS A 85 -5.40 -8.15 8.04
N MET A 86 -5.67 -7.10 7.25
CA MET A 86 -6.93 -6.36 7.25
C MET A 86 -7.25 -5.83 5.85
N GLU A 87 -8.54 -5.67 5.57
CA GLU A 87 -9.07 -5.11 4.31
C GLU A 87 -9.88 -3.87 4.64
N ILE A 88 -9.56 -2.77 3.97
CA ILE A 88 -10.22 -1.48 4.16
C ILE A 88 -10.86 -1.10 2.84
N ASP A 89 -12.17 -0.86 2.88
CA ASP A 89 -12.90 -0.28 1.77
C ASP A 89 -12.91 1.25 1.93
N PRO A 90 -12.20 1.97 1.06
CA PRO A 90 -12.15 3.44 1.12
C PRO A 90 -13.52 4.09 0.97
N GLU A 91 -14.43 3.53 0.15
CA GLU A 91 -15.76 4.09 -0.09
C GLU A 91 -16.68 3.90 1.13
N ALA A 92 -16.61 2.72 1.77
CA ALA A 92 -17.36 2.47 3.00
C ALA A 92 -16.89 3.37 4.15
N ALA A 93 -15.58 3.55 4.31
CA ALA A 93 -15.00 4.45 5.31
C ALA A 93 -15.48 5.90 5.14
N MET A 94 -15.57 6.40 3.90
CA MET A 94 -16.12 7.71 3.58
C MET A 94 -17.61 7.82 3.94
N SER A 95 -18.40 6.82 3.62
CA SER A 95 -19.84 6.82 3.93
C SER A 95 -20.08 6.89 5.44
N ASP A 96 -19.28 6.17 6.23
CA ASP A 96 -19.34 6.19 7.69
C ASP A 96 -18.96 7.57 8.27
N LEU A 97 -17.91 8.21 7.73
CA LEU A 97 -17.52 9.56 8.12
C LEU A 97 -18.59 10.61 7.78
N GLN A 98 -19.20 10.52 6.60
CA GLN A 98 -20.30 11.40 6.19
C GLN A 98 -21.54 11.21 7.06
N GLN A 99 -21.88 9.98 7.44
CA GLN A 99 -23.00 9.69 8.34
C GLN A 99 -22.73 10.22 9.76
N GLN A 100 -21.50 10.06 10.28
CA GLN A 100 -21.11 10.61 11.58
C GLN A 100 -21.16 12.14 11.56
N ALA A 101 -20.66 12.80 10.52
CA ALA A 101 -20.74 14.25 10.37
C ALA A 101 -22.19 14.76 10.28
N GLN A 102 -23.11 13.98 9.69
CA GLN A 102 -24.53 14.32 9.63
C GLN A 102 -25.24 14.15 10.98
N GLN A 103 -24.80 13.23 11.83
CA GLN A 103 -25.40 13.03 13.16
C GLN A 103 -25.01 14.12 14.17
N TYR A 104 -23.83 14.72 14.01
CA TYR A 104 -23.35 15.76 14.93
C TYR A 104 -23.94 17.16 14.70
N ASN A 105 -24.48 17.45 13.50
CA ASN A 105 -25.03 18.76 13.17
C ASN A 105 -26.36 18.67 12.41
N ASN A 106 -27.47 18.91 13.12
CA ASN A 106 -28.82 19.00 12.54
C ASN A 106 -29.18 20.38 11.94
N ASP A 107 -28.21 21.31 11.82
CA ASP A 107 -28.47 22.61 11.23
C ASP A 107 -28.23 22.61 9.71
N PRO A 108 -29.28 22.79 8.86
CA PRO A 108 -29.15 22.85 7.41
C PRO A 108 -28.33 24.05 6.91
N ASN A 109 -28.11 25.06 7.75
CA ASN A 109 -27.41 26.32 7.41
C ASN A 109 -25.99 26.39 7.99
N ASP A 110 -25.44 25.28 8.48
CA ASP A 110 -24.06 25.28 9.00
C ASP A 110 -23.06 25.57 7.85
N PRO A 111 -22.32 26.69 7.91
CA PRO A 111 -21.32 27.04 6.89
C PRO A 111 -20.23 25.98 6.74
N LEU A 112 -19.95 25.21 7.79
CA LEU A 112 -18.99 24.11 7.79
C LEU A 112 -19.46 22.95 6.90
N LYS A 113 -20.76 22.66 6.89
CA LYS A 113 -21.34 21.60 6.06
C LYS A 113 -21.27 21.95 4.57
N SER A 114 -21.49 23.21 4.23
CA SER A 114 -21.33 23.72 2.87
C SER A 114 -19.86 23.67 2.44
N ILE A 115 -18.94 24.07 3.30
CA ILE A 115 -17.49 24.04 3.03
C ILE A 115 -16.98 22.58 2.92
N MET A 116 -17.43 21.65 3.78
CA MET A 116 -17.07 20.24 3.67
C MET A 116 -17.62 19.60 2.39
N ASN A 117 -18.87 19.89 2.01
CA ASN A 117 -19.44 19.40 0.75
C ASN A 117 -18.74 19.98 -0.48
N ASP A 118 -18.39 21.27 -0.45
CA ASP A 118 -17.63 21.93 -1.51
C ASP A 118 -16.18 21.40 -1.59
N MET A 119 -15.60 21.00 -0.45
CA MET A 119 -14.26 20.41 -0.38
C MET A 119 -14.22 18.98 -0.88
N THR A 120 -15.16 18.13 -0.48
CA THR A 120 -15.22 16.73 -0.95
C THR A 120 -15.50 16.61 -2.45
N GLY A 121 -16.26 17.57 -3.03
CA GLY A 121 -16.52 17.60 -4.47
C GLY A 121 -15.46 18.29 -5.32
N SER A 122 -14.55 19.09 -4.70
CA SER A 122 -13.67 20.00 -5.46
C SER A 122 -12.18 19.64 -5.43
N ILE A 123 -11.77 18.70 -4.59
CA ILE A 123 -10.35 18.33 -4.42
C ILE A 123 -10.13 16.87 -4.73
N PRO A 124 -9.49 16.58 -5.89
CA PRO A 124 -9.16 15.20 -6.23
C PRO A 124 -8.24 14.57 -5.17
N GLY A 125 -8.59 13.36 -4.70
CA GLY A 125 -7.77 12.60 -3.75
C GLY A 125 -8.06 12.87 -2.27
N ILE A 126 -9.06 13.70 -1.94
CA ILE A 126 -9.44 13.92 -0.53
C ILE A 126 -10.09 12.67 0.09
N ASP A 127 -10.82 11.91 -0.73
CA ASP A 127 -11.53 10.71 -0.29
C ASP A 127 -10.54 9.61 0.09
N GLU A 128 -9.54 9.39 -0.76
CA GLU A 128 -8.45 8.45 -0.49
C GLU A 128 -7.60 8.90 0.72
N ALA A 129 -7.45 10.22 0.84
CA ALA A 129 -6.76 10.86 1.94
C ALA A 129 -7.42 10.60 3.29
N LEU A 130 -8.72 10.81 3.37
CA LEU A 130 -9.51 10.59 4.59
C LEU A 130 -9.55 9.11 4.96
N SER A 131 -9.69 8.21 3.96
CA SER A 131 -9.63 6.77 4.16
C SER A 131 -8.28 6.33 4.73
N PHE A 132 -7.18 6.86 4.20
CA PHE A 132 -5.85 6.57 4.72
C PHE A 132 -5.64 7.11 6.14
N MET A 133 -6.16 8.30 6.45
CA MET A 133 -6.13 8.86 7.81
C MET A 133 -6.89 7.96 8.80
N GLU A 134 -7.97 7.33 8.38
CA GLU A 134 -8.70 6.38 9.21
C GLU A 134 -7.88 5.11 9.47
N VAL A 135 -7.18 4.60 8.44
CA VAL A 135 -6.19 3.51 8.60
C VAL A 135 -5.15 3.88 9.64
N LEU A 136 -4.52 5.05 9.51
CA LEU A 136 -3.51 5.52 10.46
C LEU A 136 -4.09 5.67 11.87
N LYS A 137 -5.32 6.13 11.98
CA LYS A 137 -6.03 6.26 13.25
C LYS A 137 -6.32 4.89 13.87
N HIS A 138 -6.74 3.91 13.09
CA HIS A 138 -6.91 2.52 13.54
C HIS A 138 -5.59 1.93 14.01
N ILE A 139 -4.50 2.13 13.29
CA ILE A 139 -3.16 1.67 13.68
C ILE A 139 -2.68 2.38 14.96
N LYS A 140 -2.93 3.70 15.09
CA LYS A 140 -2.60 4.47 16.30
C LYS A 140 -3.49 4.11 17.47
N ASN A 141 -4.79 3.91 17.26
CA ASN A 141 -5.76 3.58 18.33
C ASN A 141 -5.58 2.16 18.89
N GLN A 142 -5.02 1.23 18.12
CA GLN A 142 -4.57 -0.05 18.69
C GLN A 142 -3.43 0.16 19.71
N LYS A 143 -2.76 1.33 19.68
CA LYS A 143 -1.79 1.77 20.71
C LYS A 143 -2.41 2.50 21.91
N VAL A 144 -3.67 2.97 21.85
CA VAL A 144 -4.21 4.02 22.76
C VAL A 144 -5.39 3.58 23.61
N ASN A 145 -5.82 2.33 23.64
CA ASN A 145 -6.76 1.90 24.68
C ASN A 145 -6.03 1.78 26.03
N GLU A 146 -5.65 2.94 26.59
CA GLU A 146 -4.89 3.11 27.85
C GLU A 146 -5.68 2.79 29.11
N LEU A 147 -6.92 2.30 29.01
CA LEU A 147 -7.78 2.04 30.18
C LEU A 147 -8.04 0.56 30.45
N ASP A 148 -7.43 -0.35 29.68
CA ASP A 148 -7.52 -1.78 29.96
C ASP A 148 -6.10 -2.38 30.07
N ASP A 149 -5.63 -2.50 31.29
CA ASP A 149 -4.29 -2.98 31.70
C ASP A 149 -4.02 -4.46 31.33
N SER A 150 -4.92 -5.13 30.59
CA SER A 150 -4.89 -6.58 30.36
C SER A 150 -4.76 -7.02 28.90
N LYS A 151 -4.59 -6.12 27.92
CA LYS A 151 -4.34 -6.51 26.53
C LYS A 151 -2.97 -6.04 26.07
N ASP A 152 -2.10 -6.99 25.76
CA ASP A 152 -0.79 -6.78 25.15
C ASP A 152 -0.94 -5.90 23.91
N LYS A 153 -0.35 -4.70 23.96
CA LYS A 153 -0.34 -3.74 22.84
C LYS A 153 0.51 -4.32 21.74
N ILE A 154 -0.11 -4.73 20.62
CA ILE A 154 0.62 -5.20 19.45
C ILE A 154 1.23 -3.97 18.77
N SER A 155 2.55 -3.88 18.78
CA SER A 155 3.30 -2.89 18.01
C SER A 155 3.84 -3.55 16.74
N TYR A 156 3.29 -3.19 15.56
CA TYR A 156 3.81 -3.69 14.30
C TYR A 156 5.16 -3.05 13.98
N ARG A 157 6.15 -3.88 13.65
CA ARG A 157 7.46 -3.44 13.17
C ARG A 157 7.33 -2.82 11.79
N THR A 158 6.69 -3.53 10.87
CA THR A 158 6.50 -3.09 9.49
C THR A 158 5.04 -3.29 9.07
N ILE A 159 4.53 -2.31 8.32
CA ILE A 159 3.20 -2.33 7.73
C ILE A 159 3.36 -2.38 6.22
N ILE A 160 2.74 -3.37 5.59
CA ILE A 160 2.75 -3.59 4.16
C ILE A 160 1.40 -3.15 3.59
N PHE A 161 1.41 -2.34 2.54
CA PHE A 161 0.21 -1.90 1.84
C PHE A 161 0.09 -2.60 0.49
N ASP A 162 -0.97 -3.40 0.33
CA ASP A 162 -1.46 -3.87 -0.96
C ASP A 162 -2.36 -2.78 -1.53
N THR A 163 -1.86 -2.09 -2.55
CA THR A 163 -2.52 -0.89 -3.05
C THR A 163 -3.49 -1.18 -4.17
N ALA A 164 -4.59 -0.42 -4.25
CA ALA A 164 -5.52 -0.45 -5.36
C ALA A 164 -4.81 -0.20 -6.72
N PRO A 165 -5.41 -0.56 -7.87
CA PRO A 165 -4.83 -0.30 -9.18
C PRO A 165 -4.52 1.18 -9.41
N THR A 166 -3.41 1.44 -10.10
CA THR A 166 -2.79 2.75 -10.37
C THR A 166 -3.75 3.89 -10.69
N GLY A 167 -3.42 5.08 -10.20
CA GLY A 167 -4.12 6.35 -10.43
C GLY A 167 -4.82 6.90 -9.20
N HIS A 168 -5.41 6.06 -8.37
CA HIS A 168 -6.01 6.47 -7.09
C HIS A 168 -5.05 6.32 -5.91
N THR A 169 -4.21 5.29 -5.93
CA THR A 169 -3.29 4.96 -4.83
C THR A 169 -2.23 6.02 -4.56
N LEU A 170 -1.70 6.63 -5.61
CA LEU A 170 -0.67 7.67 -5.46
C LEU A 170 -1.25 9.00 -4.96
N ARG A 171 -2.57 9.18 -5.02
CA ARG A 171 -3.21 10.42 -4.55
C ARG A 171 -3.16 10.57 -3.03
N PHE A 172 -3.16 9.48 -2.28
CA PHE A 172 -2.99 9.58 -0.83
C PHE A 172 -1.60 10.08 -0.44
N LEU A 173 -0.58 9.86 -1.28
CA LEU A 173 0.76 10.41 -1.08
C LEU A 173 0.80 11.93 -1.26
N GLN A 174 -0.17 12.51 -1.96
CA GLN A 174 -0.35 13.97 -2.07
C GLN A 174 -1.04 14.59 -0.86
N LEU A 175 -1.51 13.75 0.08
CA LEU A 175 -2.25 14.16 1.27
C LEU A 175 -1.60 15.33 2.01
N PRO A 176 -0.30 15.26 2.37
CA PRO A 176 0.31 16.31 3.15
C PRO A 176 0.24 17.66 2.44
N SER A 177 0.58 17.69 1.14
CA SER A 177 0.57 18.92 0.35
C SER A 177 -0.85 19.47 0.11
N THR A 178 -1.83 18.57 -0.04
CA THR A 178 -3.23 18.94 -0.25
C THR A 178 -3.85 19.48 1.03
N LEU A 179 -3.61 18.84 2.17
CA LEU A 179 -4.07 19.31 3.47
C LEU A 179 -3.41 20.64 3.89
N GLN A 180 -2.12 20.82 3.64
CA GLN A 180 -1.45 22.10 3.88
C GLN A 180 -2.10 23.24 3.06
N LYS A 181 -2.41 23.00 1.80
CA LYS A 181 -3.12 23.99 0.95
C LYS A 181 -4.51 24.29 1.46
N LEU A 182 -5.23 23.29 1.96
CA LEU A 182 -6.56 23.45 2.53
C LEU A 182 -6.52 24.22 3.85
N LEU A 183 -5.62 23.88 4.74
CA LEU A 183 -5.44 24.56 6.02
C LEU A 183 -5.03 26.01 5.81
N GLY A 184 -4.15 26.29 4.84
CA GLY A 184 -3.77 27.65 4.46
C GLY A 184 -4.95 28.47 3.93
N LYS A 185 -5.81 27.88 3.10
CA LYS A 185 -7.06 28.56 2.64
C LYS A 185 -8.03 28.79 3.79
N PHE A 186 -8.18 27.82 4.68
CA PHE A 186 -9.05 27.92 5.83
C PHE A 186 -8.58 29.01 6.82
N GLN A 187 -7.28 29.09 7.09
CA GLN A 187 -6.69 30.18 7.89
C GLN A 187 -6.90 31.55 7.27
N GLN A 188 -6.80 31.69 5.95
CA GLN A 188 -7.09 32.95 5.25
C GLN A 188 -8.56 33.32 5.31
N LEU A 189 -9.49 32.36 5.19
CA LEU A 189 -10.92 32.62 5.33
C LEU A 189 -11.29 32.95 6.77
N SER A 190 -10.78 32.24 7.76
CA SER A 190 -11.04 32.53 9.18
C SER A 190 -10.48 33.87 9.62
N GLY A 191 -9.33 34.31 9.08
CA GLY A 191 -8.79 35.65 9.30
C GLY A 191 -9.67 36.76 8.73
N LYS A 192 -10.39 36.51 7.63
CA LYS A 192 -11.34 37.49 7.03
C LYS A 192 -12.74 37.45 7.67
N LEU A 193 -13.19 36.27 8.13
CA LEU A 193 -14.52 36.08 8.72
C LEU A 193 -14.51 36.22 10.26
N GLY A 194 -13.34 36.10 10.91
CA GLY A 194 -13.19 36.16 12.36
C GLY A 194 -13.79 37.44 12.98
N PRO A 195 -13.53 38.66 12.44
CA PRO A 195 -14.14 39.89 12.95
C PRO A 195 -15.66 39.94 12.75
N MET A 196 -16.18 39.32 11.69
CA MET A 196 -17.60 39.30 11.37
C MET A 196 -18.38 38.27 12.23
N MET A 197 -17.77 37.09 12.54
CA MET A 197 -18.36 36.11 13.43
C MET A 197 -18.31 36.52 14.91
N SER A 198 -17.32 37.30 15.35
CA SER A 198 -17.27 37.85 16.69
C SER A 198 -18.37 38.92 16.92
N MET A 199 -18.82 39.56 15.85
CA MET A 199 -19.94 40.53 15.90
C MET A 199 -21.33 39.88 15.97
N LEU A 200 -21.45 38.60 15.51
CA LEU A 200 -22.69 37.81 15.53
C LEU A 200 -22.88 36.96 16.80
N GLY A 201 -22.06 37.17 17.83
CA GLY A 201 -22.25 36.54 19.16
C GLY A 201 -21.87 35.08 19.28
N GLY A 202 -21.18 34.51 18.26
CA GLY A 202 -20.77 33.09 18.21
C GLY A 202 -19.31 32.83 18.59
N GLY A 203 -18.65 33.74 19.29
CA GLY A 203 -17.26 33.60 19.72
C GLY A 203 -17.13 32.77 20.99
N GLY A 204 -17.01 31.46 20.90
CA GLY A 204 -16.88 30.58 22.04
C GLY A 204 -15.90 29.42 21.80
N GLN A 205 -15.77 28.57 22.77
CA GLN A 205 -14.92 27.38 22.88
C GLN A 205 -14.89 26.49 21.61
N GLY A 206 -15.99 26.42 20.83
CA GLY A 206 -16.06 25.58 19.63
C GLY A 206 -15.08 25.95 18.51
N GLN A 207 -14.71 27.23 18.38
CA GLN A 207 -13.72 27.68 17.38
C GLN A 207 -12.30 27.31 17.79
N GLN A 208 -11.96 27.43 19.07
CA GLN A 208 -10.64 27.04 19.59
C GLN A 208 -10.44 25.52 19.52
N ASP A 209 -11.47 24.74 19.82
CA ASP A 209 -11.43 23.28 19.70
C ASP A 209 -11.28 22.80 18.26
N MET A 210 -11.90 23.49 17.31
CA MET A 210 -11.77 23.19 15.90
C MET A 210 -10.36 23.50 15.37
N PHE A 211 -9.79 24.66 15.73
CA PHE A 211 -8.40 25.01 15.39
C PHE A 211 -7.40 24.06 16.03
N ALA A 212 -7.62 23.63 17.27
CA ALA A 212 -6.79 22.65 17.94
C ALA A 212 -6.80 21.30 17.21
N LYS A 213 -7.98 20.81 16.80
CA LYS A 213 -8.12 19.59 16.00
C LYS A 213 -7.46 19.68 14.62
N LEU A 214 -7.61 20.80 13.94
CA LEU A 214 -6.97 21.04 12.64
C LEU A 214 -5.44 21.05 12.75
N ASN A 215 -4.89 21.70 13.78
CA ASN A 215 -3.45 21.71 14.05
C ASN A 215 -2.93 20.32 14.41
N GLU A 216 -3.70 19.52 15.14
CA GLU A 216 -3.36 18.11 15.44
C GLU A 216 -3.33 17.25 14.16
N VAL A 217 -4.33 17.41 13.29
CA VAL A 217 -4.36 16.74 11.99
C VAL A 217 -3.16 17.15 11.14
N GLN A 218 -2.85 18.46 11.08
CA GLN A 218 -1.68 18.96 10.34
C GLN A 218 -0.40 18.31 10.84
N LYS A 219 -0.17 18.32 12.15
CA LYS A 219 1.02 17.72 12.74
C LYS A 219 1.14 16.23 12.44
N ASN A 220 0.03 15.48 12.55
CA ASN A 220 0.01 14.06 12.22
C ASN A 220 0.35 13.80 10.74
N VAL A 221 -0.11 14.66 9.84
CA VAL A 221 0.17 14.57 8.40
C VAL A 221 1.62 14.90 8.08
N GLU A 222 2.18 15.92 8.74
CA GLU A 222 3.60 16.27 8.61
C GLU A 222 4.50 15.11 9.09
N GLU A 223 4.21 14.52 10.24
CA GLU A 223 4.93 13.35 10.76
C GLU A 223 4.88 12.15 9.80
N VAL A 224 3.73 11.91 9.17
CA VAL A 224 3.58 10.82 8.19
C VAL A 224 4.36 11.12 6.91
N ASN A 225 4.32 12.37 6.45
CA ASN A 225 5.05 12.78 5.25
C ASN A 225 6.56 12.64 5.44
N GLU A 226 7.09 13.04 6.60
CA GLU A 226 8.50 12.86 6.94
C GLU A 226 8.91 11.37 6.92
N GLN A 227 8.01 10.48 7.35
CA GLN A 227 8.29 9.04 7.31
C GLN A 227 8.24 8.51 5.87
N PHE A 228 7.31 8.97 5.03
CA PHE A 228 7.13 8.48 3.66
C PHE A 228 8.23 8.94 2.71
N THR A 229 8.83 10.10 2.96
CA THR A 229 9.96 10.62 2.17
C THR A 229 11.33 10.14 2.67
N ASN A 230 11.36 9.41 3.79
CA ASN A 230 12.60 8.85 4.33
C ASN A 230 12.82 7.41 3.79
N PRO A 231 13.85 7.18 2.95
CA PRO A 231 14.11 5.87 2.35
C PRO A 231 14.51 4.80 3.38
N ASP A 232 15.01 5.18 4.56
CA ASP A 232 15.30 4.23 5.64
C ASP A 232 14.03 3.66 6.29
N LEU A 233 12.90 4.38 6.19
CA LEU A 233 11.65 4.01 6.83
C LEU A 233 10.59 3.52 5.85
N THR A 234 10.66 3.93 4.59
CA THR A 234 9.61 3.69 3.60
C THR A 234 10.21 3.34 2.25
N THR A 235 9.68 2.31 1.62
CA THR A 235 10.00 1.99 0.22
C THR A 235 8.76 1.55 -0.54
N PHE A 236 8.81 1.71 -1.86
CA PHE A 236 7.76 1.28 -2.78
C PHE A 236 8.29 0.16 -3.68
N VAL A 237 7.57 -0.96 -3.72
CA VAL A 237 7.83 -2.10 -4.61
C VAL A 237 6.87 -2.01 -5.80
N CYS A 238 7.42 -1.79 -6.99
CA CYS A 238 6.66 -1.76 -8.23
C CYS A 238 6.43 -3.18 -8.74
N VAL A 239 5.17 -3.55 -9.02
CA VAL A 239 4.83 -4.85 -9.60
C VAL A 239 4.34 -4.65 -11.03
N CYS A 240 4.93 -5.37 -11.98
CA CYS A 240 4.59 -5.31 -13.38
C CYS A 240 4.64 -6.70 -14.03
N ILE A 241 4.24 -6.76 -15.29
CA ILE A 241 4.44 -7.92 -16.16
C ILE A 241 5.26 -7.49 -17.38
N SER A 242 5.94 -8.43 -18.01
CA SER A 242 6.80 -8.15 -19.15
C SER A 242 5.98 -7.95 -20.44
N GLU A 243 5.30 -6.79 -20.52
CA GLU A 243 4.47 -6.33 -21.64
C GLU A 243 4.61 -4.81 -21.82
N PHE A 244 4.42 -4.34 -23.06
CA PHE A 244 4.59 -2.93 -23.42
C PHE A 244 3.80 -1.95 -22.52
N LEU A 245 2.49 -2.17 -22.38
CA LEU A 245 1.64 -1.28 -21.59
C LEU A 245 1.99 -1.31 -20.09
N SER A 246 2.40 -2.48 -19.59
CA SER A 246 2.82 -2.62 -18.20
C SER A 246 4.12 -1.86 -17.94
N LEU A 247 5.10 -2.00 -18.83
CA LEU A 247 6.36 -1.26 -18.76
C LEU A 247 6.11 0.27 -18.77
N TYR A 248 5.30 0.75 -19.72
CA TYR A 248 4.98 2.17 -19.85
C TYR A 248 4.29 2.73 -18.58
N GLU A 249 3.34 1.97 -18.01
CA GLU A 249 2.63 2.38 -16.79
C GLU A 249 3.54 2.34 -15.56
N THR A 250 4.46 1.37 -15.50
CA THR A 250 5.45 1.28 -14.41
C THR A 250 6.40 2.47 -14.45
N GLU A 251 6.88 2.85 -15.62
CA GLU A 251 7.74 4.02 -15.81
C GLU A 251 7.04 5.30 -15.33
N ARG A 252 5.78 5.50 -15.72
CA ARG A 252 4.99 6.65 -15.25
C ARG A 252 4.80 6.64 -13.73
N MET A 253 4.56 5.47 -13.16
CA MET A 253 4.39 5.33 -11.72
C MET A 253 5.69 5.66 -10.97
N ILE A 254 6.84 5.19 -11.45
CA ILE A 254 8.15 5.51 -10.86
C ILE A 254 8.41 7.02 -10.92
N GLN A 255 8.18 7.66 -12.08
CA GLN A 255 8.34 9.12 -12.24
C GLN A 255 7.43 9.90 -11.27
N GLU A 256 6.21 9.45 -11.08
CA GLU A 256 5.27 10.06 -10.16
C GLU A 256 5.71 9.88 -8.69
N LEU A 257 6.16 8.68 -8.30
CA LEU A 257 6.72 8.41 -6.96
C LEU A 257 7.97 9.27 -6.68
N MET A 258 8.86 9.39 -7.64
CA MET A 258 10.04 10.27 -7.54
C MET A 258 9.63 11.74 -7.35
N SER A 259 8.55 12.20 -8.00
CA SER A 259 8.03 13.56 -7.81
C SER A 259 7.51 13.81 -6.39
N TYR A 260 7.14 12.75 -5.66
CA TYR A 260 6.73 12.78 -4.25
C TYR A 260 7.89 12.50 -3.29
N GLN A 261 9.12 12.36 -3.81
CA GLN A 261 10.31 12.00 -3.02
C GLN A 261 10.17 10.65 -2.31
N MET A 262 9.37 9.75 -2.87
CA MET A 262 9.28 8.37 -2.37
C MET A 262 10.36 7.51 -2.98
N ASP A 263 10.99 6.71 -2.13
CA ASP A 263 11.96 5.72 -2.54
C ASP A 263 11.30 4.56 -3.29
N VAL A 264 11.92 4.16 -4.40
CA VAL A 264 11.59 2.96 -5.17
C VAL A 264 12.86 2.16 -5.33
N ASN A 265 12.99 1.09 -4.59
CA ASN A 265 14.19 0.26 -4.59
C ASN A 265 14.05 -0.96 -5.51
N SER A 266 12.83 -1.48 -5.71
CA SER A 266 12.62 -2.79 -6.32
C SER A 266 11.47 -2.82 -7.31
N ILE A 267 11.68 -3.58 -8.40
CA ILE A 267 10.68 -3.86 -9.42
C ILE A 267 10.50 -5.37 -9.53
N VAL A 268 9.28 -5.86 -9.28
CA VAL A 268 8.92 -7.27 -9.42
C VAL A 268 8.26 -7.48 -10.77
N VAL A 269 8.96 -8.17 -11.68
CA VAL A 269 8.42 -8.59 -12.99
C VAL A 269 7.80 -9.97 -12.83
N ASN A 270 6.48 -10.00 -12.75
CA ASN A 270 5.69 -11.19 -12.44
C ASN A 270 5.22 -11.91 -13.71
N GLN A 271 4.71 -13.14 -13.56
CA GLN A 271 4.08 -13.96 -14.61
C GLN A 271 5.02 -14.31 -15.78
N LEU A 272 6.29 -14.57 -15.49
CA LEU A 272 7.27 -14.99 -16.50
C LEU A 272 7.18 -16.49 -16.78
N LEU A 273 7.24 -16.89 -18.07
CA LEU A 273 7.01 -18.26 -18.51
C LEU A 273 8.25 -19.16 -18.49
N PHE A 274 9.46 -18.61 -18.63
CA PHE A 274 10.73 -19.37 -18.69
C PHE A 274 10.68 -20.57 -19.66
N ALA A 275 10.09 -20.39 -20.85
CA ALA A 275 9.79 -21.49 -21.78
C ALA A 275 11.01 -22.04 -22.55
N ASP A 276 12.16 -21.32 -22.54
CA ASP A 276 13.39 -21.77 -23.22
C ASP A 276 13.99 -23.02 -22.55
N ASP A 277 13.67 -23.26 -21.28
CA ASP A 277 14.21 -24.38 -20.50
C ASP A 277 13.31 -25.63 -20.50
N ASP A 278 12.26 -25.64 -21.31
CA ASP A 278 11.38 -26.81 -21.46
C ASP A 278 11.94 -27.80 -22.47
N GLU A 279 11.96 -29.10 -22.14
CA GLU A 279 12.38 -30.18 -23.07
C GLU A 279 11.43 -30.30 -24.29
N ASN A 280 10.11 -30.07 -24.07
CA ASN A 280 9.07 -30.08 -25.10
C ASN A 280 8.15 -28.86 -24.96
N PRO A 281 8.61 -27.63 -25.24
CA PRO A 281 7.86 -26.44 -24.98
C PRO A 281 6.65 -26.30 -25.92
N CYS A 282 5.51 -25.89 -25.34
CA CYS A 282 4.33 -25.52 -26.11
C CYS A 282 4.65 -24.31 -27.03
N LYS A 283 4.31 -24.42 -28.33
CA LYS A 283 4.56 -23.35 -29.33
C LYS A 283 4.02 -21.98 -28.87
N ARG A 284 2.87 -21.94 -28.20
CA ARG A 284 2.26 -20.72 -27.67
C ARG A 284 3.09 -20.16 -26.52
N CYS A 285 3.55 -21.02 -25.59
CA CYS A 285 4.39 -20.59 -24.46
C CYS A 285 5.72 -20.02 -24.95
N VAL A 286 6.35 -20.66 -25.93
CA VAL A 286 7.60 -20.16 -26.55
C VAL A 286 7.39 -18.79 -27.21
N ALA A 287 6.31 -18.63 -27.99
CA ALA A 287 6.01 -17.35 -28.63
C ALA A 287 5.77 -16.23 -27.60
N ARG A 288 5.06 -16.55 -26.51
CA ARG A 288 4.80 -15.61 -25.44
C ARG A 288 6.09 -15.25 -24.68
N TRP A 289 6.91 -16.26 -24.35
CA TRP A 289 8.19 -16.06 -23.69
C TRP A 289 9.15 -15.18 -24.49
N LYS A 290 9.24 -15.39 -25.82
CA LYS A 290 10.05 -14.52 -26.71
C LYS A 290 9.62 -13.06 -26.64
N MET A 291 8.31 -12.81 -26.56
CA MET A 291 7.80 -11.46 -26.38
C MET A 291 8.15 -10.90 -24.98
N GLN A 292 7.97 -11.72 -23.93
CA GLN A 292 8.34 -11.33 -22.57
C GLN A 292 9.82 -11.01 -22.45
N LYS A 293 10.70 -11.86 -23.03
CA LYS A 293 12.16 -11.66 -23.02
C LYS A 293 12.56 -10.32 -23.62
N LYS A 294 11.95 -9.92 -24.74
CA LYS A 294 12.21 -8.63 -25.37
C LYS A 294 11.98 -7.45 -24.41
N TYR A 295 10.87 -7.46 -23.68
CA TYR A 295 10.57 -6.38 -22.72
C TYR A 295 11.37 -6.51 -21.44
N LEU A 296 11.71 -7.74 -21.03
CA LEU A 296 12.57 -7.98 -19.90
C LEU A 296 13.99 -7.44 -20.12
N ASP A 297 14.54 -7.62 -21.33
CA ASP A 297 15.83 -7.05 -21.71
C ASP A 297 15.78 -5.51 -21.67
N GLN A 298 14.70 -4.89 -22.18
CA GLN A 298 14.49 -3.43 -22.07
C GLN A 298 14.36 -2.96 -20.62
N MET A 299 13.68 -3.73 -19.77
CA MET A 299 13.58 -3.42 -18.33
C MET A 299 14.94 -3.50 -17.65
N ALA A 300 15.77 -4.47 -18.01
CA ALA A 300 17.12 -4.60 -17.44
C ALA A 300 18.01 -3.41 -17.81
N GLU A 301 17.87 -2.86 -19.02
CA GLU A 301 18.60 -1.65 -19.44
C GLU A 301 18.05 -0.37 -18.78
N LEU A 302 16.71 -0.26 -18.61
CA LEU A 302 16.07 0.93 -18.06
C LEU A 302 16.18 1.03 -16.54
N TYR A 303 16.28 -0.10 -15.86
CA TYR A 303 16.19 -0.21 -14.40
C TYR A 303 17.44 -0.83 -13.78
N GLU A 304 18.63 -0.49 -14.31
CA GLU A 304 19.93 -0.96 -13.76
C GLU A 304 20.15 -0.54 -12.30
N ASP A 305 19.55 0.57 -11.88
CA ASP A 305 19.63 1.11 -10.51
C ASP A 305 18.58 0.49 -9.54
N TYR A 306 17.83 -0.53 -9.98
CA TYR A 306 16.77 -1.16 -9.21
C TYR A 306 17.00 -2.67 -9.07
N HIS A 307 16.55 -3.24 -7.96
CA HIS A 307 16.45 -4.71 -7.82
C HIS A 307 15.35 -5.25 -8.74
N LEU A 308 15.72 -5.84 -9.86
CA LEU A 308 14.77 -6.38 -10.86
C LEU A 308 14.48 -7.86 -10.57
N VAL A 309 13.42 -8.13 -9.83
CA VAL A 309 13.03 -9.48 -9.37
C VAL A 309 12.15 -10.18 -10.39
N LYS A 310 12.53 -11.38 -10.80
CA LYS A 310 11.85 -12.17 -11.84
C LYS A 310 11.02 -13.28 -11.22
N MET A 311 9.68 -13.19 -11.32
CA MET A 311 8.77 -14.16 -10.72
C MET A 311 8.09 -15.04 -11.77
N PRO A 312 8.04 -16.37 -11.54
CA PRO A 312 7.46 -17.31 -12.49
C PRO A 312 5.94 -17.24 -12.54
N LEU A 313 5.37 -17.49 -13.72
CA LEU A 313 3.96 -17.87 -13.84
C LEU A 313 3.81 -19.34 -13.48
N LEU A 314 3.07 -19.61 -12.40
CA LEU A 314 2.81 -20.98 -11.96
C LEU A 314 1.62 -21.60 -12.69
N GLY A 315 1.49 -22.91 -12.61
CA GLY A 315 0.41 -23.68 -13.26
C GLY A 315 -0.96 -23.51 -12.61
N SER A 316 -1.02 -23.00 -11.36
CA SER A 316 -2.24 -22.73 -10.60
C SER A 316 -2.16 -21.38 -9.88
N GLU A 317 -3.30 -20.90 -9.41
CA GLU A 317 -3.35 -19.71 -8.56
C GLU A 317 -2.65 -19.96 -7.23
N ILE A 318 -1.96 -18.91 -6.73
CA ILE A 318 -1.25 -18.99 -5.46
C ILE A 318 -2.23 -18.57 -4.37
N ARG A 319 -2.81 -19.55 -3.70
CA ARG A 319 -3.76 -19.35 -2.60
C ARG A 319 -3.34 -20.15 -1.37
N GLY A 320 -3.64 -19.62 -0.20
CA GLY A 320 -3.33 -20.22 1.09
C GLY A 320 -1.87 -20.05 1.52
N VAL A 321 -1.66 -20.05 2.83
CA VAL A 321 -0.37 -19.76 3.47
C VAL A 321 0.74 -20.67 2.98
N GLU A 322 0.49 -21.97 2.80
CA GLU A 322 1.52 -22.93 2.40
C GLU A 322 2.01 -22.70 0.95
N ASN A 323 1.10 -22.35 0.04
CA ASN A 323 1.47 -22.02 -1.33
C ASN A 323 2.19 -20.65 -1.39
N LEU A 324 1.74 -19.66 -0.60
CA LEU A 324 2.43 -18.39 -0.45
C LEU A 324 3.85 -18.57 0.12
N LYS A 325 4.07 -19.42 1.12
CA LYS A 325 5.40 -19.76 1.65
C LYS A 325 6.32 -20.34 0.58
N LYS A 326 5.79 -21.18 -0.32
CA LYS A 326 6.59 -21.77 -1.42
C LYS A 326 6.94 -20.72 -2.46
N PHE A 327 5.95 -19.94 -2.91
CA PHE A 327 6.12 -18.93 -3.95
C PHE A 327 6.99 -17.77 -3.50
N SER A 328 6.81 -17.29 -2.27
CA SER A 328 7.54 -16.15 -1.73
C SER A 328 9.06 -16.36 -1.63
N LYS A 329 9.54 -17.61 -1.64
CA LYS A 329 10.97 -17.93 -1.70
C LYS A 329 11.65 -17.35 -2.94
N PHE A 330 10.91 -17.24 -4.05
CA PHE A 330 11.44 -16.67 -5.29
C PHE A 330 11.65 -15.15 -5.24
N LEU A 331 11.12 -14.48 -4.23
CA LEU A 331 11.45 -13.08 -3.95
C LEU A 331 12.87 -12.94 -3.35
N ILE A 332 13.36 -13.97 -2.65
CA ILE A 332 14.66 -13.96 -1.99
C ILE A 332 15.72 -14.64 -2.87
N LYS A 333 15.38 -15.84 -3.35
CA LYS A 333 16.24 -16.60 -4.24
C LYS A 333 15.62 -16.63 -5.62
N PRO A 334 16.31 -16.09 -6.67
CA PRO A 334 15.79 -16.10 -8.02
C PRO A 334 15.35 -17.50 -8.48
N TYR A 335 14.21 -17.57 -9.15
CA TYR A 335 13.67 -18.81 -9.71
C TYR A 335 14.62 -19.40 -10.74
N ASP A 336 15.02 -20.68 -10.53
CA ASP A 336 15.80 -21.46 -11.50
C ASP A 336 14.90 -22.53 -12.12
N PRO A 337 14.55 -22.42 -13.43
CA PRO A 337 13.68 -23.39 -14.10
C PRO A 337 14.20 -24.83 -14.06
N LYS A 338 15.51 -25.05 -13.92
CA LYS A 338 16.13 -26.38 -13.89
C LYS A 338 15.98 -27.07 -12.54
N VAL A 339 15.92 -26.29 -11.47
CA VAL A 339 15.88 -26.78 -10.08
C VAL A 339 14.49 -26.71 -9.49
N ASP A 340 13.80 -25.58 -9.73
CA ASP A 340 12.57 -25.20 -9.00
C ASP A 340 11.28 -25.63 -9.74
N ARG A 341 11.40 -26.24 -10.93
CA ARG A 341 10.24 -26.63 -11.75
C ARG A 341 9.25 -27.54 -11.00
N GLY A 342 9.73 -28.44 -10.14
CA GLY A 342 8.89 -29.29 -9.30
C GLY A 342 7.97 -28.53 -8.36
N ILE A 343 8.35 -27.32 -7.91
CA ILE A 343 7.54 -26.48 -7.01
C ILE A 343 6.28 -25.98 -7.73
N ILE A 344 6.36 -25.78 -9.06
CA ILE A 344 5.25 -25.33 -9.90
C ILE A 344 4.11 -26.36 -9.93
N THR A 345 4.44 -27.66 -9.89
CA THR A 345 3.49 -28.78 -9.99
C THR A 345 2.96 -29.25 -8.63
N ASP A 346 3.68 -28.91 -7.55
CA ASP A 346 3.37 -29.38 -6.19
C ASP A 346 2.53 -28.39 -5.35
N LEU A 347 1.95 -27.35 -6.00
CA LEU A 347 0.98 -26.50 -5.33
C LEU A 347 -0.27 -27.34 -5.02
N LYS A 348 -0.63 -27.38 -3.75
CA LYS A 348 -1.85 -28.09 -3.34
C LYS A 348 -3.07 -27.36 -3.89
N GLU A 349 -3.92 -28.05 -4.63
CA GLU A 349 -5.28 -27.60 -4.90
C GLU A 349 -5.99 -27.46 -3.54
N GLN A 350 -6.47 -26.26 -3.22
CA GLN A 350 -7.26 -25.97 -2.01
C GLN A 350 -8.68 -25.63 -2.39
#